data_c0e9911feaf11b49839f64e30d525217
#
_entry.id   c0e9911feaf11b49839f64e30d525217
#
_cell.length_a   1.000
_cell.length_b   1.000
_cell.length_c   1.000
_cell.angle_alpha   90.00
_cell.angle_beta   90.00
_cell.angle_gamma   90.00
#
_symmetry.space_group_name_H-M   'P 1'
#
loop_
_entity.id
_entity.type
_entity.pdbx_description
1 polymer ?
#
loop_
_entity_poly.entity_id
_entity_poly.type
_entity_poly.pdbx_seq_one_letter_code
_entity_poly.pdbx_strand_id
1 'polypeptide(L)'
;MTKLKKFGGKYKDETVERIARYFGFSAGLHFGTDKPDESRMKAAKKTLKEWTHGNGELFVIVDKKDTVGFVHINYRTGNTAWIEDIYVDETRRGQGIATRVIGLAEDKIKSHRGYTSICLEASPDNKAALALYHKLGYVTLGMITVRKEIYKNDKKNETELFGTDL
;
A
#
# COMPACT_ATOMS: atom_id res chain seq x y z
N MET A 1 -7.37 5.10 19.73
CA MET A 1 -8.21 5.29 18.53
C MET A 1 -7.29 5.62 17.37
N THR A 2 -7.41 4.88 16.28
CA THR A 2 -6.59 5.05 15.07
C THR A 2 -6.96 6.33 14.33
N LYS A 3 -5.99 7.09 13.84
CA LYS A 3 -6.17 8.31 13.05
C LYS A 3 -5.05 8.51 12.06
N LEU A 4 -5.32 9.29 11.00
CA LEU A 4 -4.35 9.73 10.04
C LEU A 4 -3.81 11.11 10.43
N LYS A 5 -2.49 11.26 10.41
CA LYS A 5 -1.83 12.56 10.52
C LYS A 5 -1.05 12.81 9.25
N LYS A 6 -1.22 14.01 8.67
CA LYS A 6 -0.46 14.40 7.49
C LYS A 6 1.04 14.24 7.78
N PHE A 7 1.77 13.67 6.82
CA PHE A 7 3.22 13.51 6.93
C PHE A 7 3.90 14.87 7.13
N GLY A 8 4.94 14.90 7.93
CA GLY A 8 5.78 16.07 8.19
C GLY A 8 7.15 15.64 8.67
N GLY A 9 8.12 16.57 8.66
CA GLY A 9 9.54 16.27 8.90
C GLY A 9 9.84 15.48 10.16
N LYS A 10 9.06 15.66 11.22
CA LYS A 10 9.22 14.92 12.48
C LYS A 10 8.97 13.40 12.36
N TYR A 11 8.29 12.94 11.32
CA TYR A 11 8.01 11.53 11.05
C TYR A 11 8.96 10.92 10.01
N LYS A 12 9.94 11.70 9.53
CA LYS A 12 10.75 11.33 8.36
C LYS A 12 11.46 10.00 8.54
N ASP A 13 12.24 9.86 9.61
CA ASP A 13 13.10 8.70 9.79
C ASP A 13 12.29 7.42 10.02
N GLU A 14 11.26 7.51 10.87
CA GLU A 14 10.31 6.41 11.09
C GLU A 14 9.57 5.99 9.81
N THR A 15 9.20 6.96 8.96
CA THR A 15 8.49 6.68 7.71
C THR A 15 9.42 6.04 6.69
N VAL A 16 10.66 6.51 6.58
CA VAL A 16 11.68 5.88 5.72
C VAL A 16 11.89 4.41 6.10
N GLU A 17 12.06 4.14 7.40
CA GLU A 17 12.23 2.76 7.88
C GLU A 17 11.02 1.89 7.52
N ARG A 18 9.79 2.40 7.71
CA ARG A 18 8.56 1.67 7.36
C ARG A 18 8.40 1.44 5.87
N ILE A 19 8.79 2.41 5.03
CA ILE A 19 8.79 2.22 3.57
C ILE A 19 9.80 1.12 3.19
N ALA A 20 10.98 1.09 3.80
CA ALA A 20 11.97 0.05 3.55
C ALA A 20 11.47 -1.34 3.99
N ARG A 21 10.77 -1.44 5.12
CA ARG A 21 10.08 -2.67 5.56
C ARG A 21 8.94 -3.06 4.62
N TYR A 22 8.16 -2.09 4.15
CA TYR A 22 7.10 -2.31 3.17
C TYR A 22 7.64 -2.93 1.88
N PHE A 23 8.78 -2.44 1.36
CA PHE A 23 9.42 -3.07 0.21
C PHE A 23 9.88 -4.50 0.50
N GLY A 24 10.39 -4.77 1.71
CA GLY A 24 10.73 -6.11 2.15
C GLY A 24 9.52 -7.02 2.23
N PHE A 25 8.41 -6.53 2.79
CA PHE A 25 7.17 -7.27 2.86
C PHE A 25 6.61 -7.58 1.46
N SER A 26 6.57 -6.59 0.57
CA SER A 26 6.10 -6.78 -0.81
C SER A 26 7.00 -7.74 -1.59
N ALA A 27 8.33 -7.67 -1.40
CA ALA A 27 9.27 -8.63 -1.97
C ALA A 27 9.17 -10.00 -1.30
N GLY A 28 8.85 -10.06 0.00
CA GLY A 28 8.67 -11.28 0.78
C GLY A 28 7.50 -12.12 0.33
N LEU A 29 6.44 -11.51 -0.18
CA LEU A 29 5.33 -12.22 -0.84
C LEU A 29 5.81 -12.99 -2.09
N HIS A 30 6.94 -12.56 -2.66
CA HIS A 30 7.49 -13.13 -3.89
C HIS A 30 8.87 -13.77 -3.67
N PHE A 31 9.78 -13.18 -2.87
CA PHE A 31 11.20 -13.52 -2.88
C PHE A 31 11.96 -13.43 -1.54
N GLY A 32 11.35 -13.18 -0.35
CA GLY A 32 12.22 -13.21 0.74
C GLY A 32 12.02 -12.45 2.05
N THR A 33 12.96 -11.65 2.54
CA THR A 33 12.97 -11.14 3.92
C THR A 33 12.44 -9.69 3.99
N ASP A 34 11.72 -9.36 5.05
CA ASP A 34 11.18 -8.03 5.35
C ASP A 34 12.16 -7.11 6.11
N LYS A 35 13.38 -7.60 6.43
CA LYS A 35 14.38 -6.77 7.11
C LYS A 35 14.93 -5.69 6.17
N PRO A 36 14.93 -4.41 6.60
CA PRO A 36 15.56 -3.35 5.83
C PRO A 36 17.05 -3.58 5.66
N ASP A 37 17.53 -3.49 4.44
CA ASP A 37 18.94 -3.41 4.09
C ASP A 37 19.28 -2.00 3.56
N GLU A 38 20.56 -1.74 3.32
CA GLU A 38 21.01 -0.43 2.85
C GLU A 38 20.38 -0.03 1.52
N SER A 39 20.22 -0.97 0.61
CA SER A 39 19.61 -0.74 -0.70
C SER A 39 18.14 -0.32 -0.55
N ARG A 40 17.36 -1.03 0.28
CA ARG A 40 15.97 -0.71 0.58
C ARG A 40 15.83 0.64 1.30
N MET A 41 16.74 0.94 2.22
CA MET A 41 16.77 2.24 2.90
C MET A 41 17.03 3.38 1.92
N LYS A 42 17.94 3.19 0.95
CA LYS A 42 18.20 4.18 -0.12
C LYS A 42 16.98 4.36 -1.02
N ALA A 43 16.36 3.26 -1.44
CA ALA A 43 15.12 3.27 -2.22
C ALA A 43 13.99 3.97 -1.47
N ALA A 44 13.80 3.68 -0.18
CA ALA A 44 12.77 4.29 0.66
C ALA A 44 12.93 5.81 0.78
N LYS A 45 14.15 6.31 0.92
CA LYS A 45 14.43 7.75 0.93
C LYS A 45 14.04 8.43 -0.39
N LYS A 46 14.31 7.77 -1.52
CA LYS A 46 13.93 8.24 -2.86
C LYS A 46 12.41 8.27 -2.99
N THR A 47 11.74 7.17 -2.67
CA THR A 47 10.28 7.04 -2.72
C THR A 47 9.58 8.07 -1.83
N LEU A 48 10.05 8.27 -0.60
CA LEU A 48 9.49 9.29 0.29
C LEU A 48 9.56 10.68 -0.34
N LYS A 49 10.68 11.01 -1.02
CA LYS A 49 10.82 12.27 -1.73
C LYS A 49 9.81 12.38 -2.88
N GLU A 50 9.62 11.32 -3.65
CA GLU A 50 8.65 11.27 -4.76
C GLU A 50 7.21 11.46 -4.25
N TRP A 51 6.81 10.75 -3.21
CA TRP A 51 5.48 10.84 -2.62
C TRP A 51 5.18 12.21 -2.01
N THR A 52 6.20 12.91 -1.49
CA THR A 52 6.02 14.23 -0.87
C THR A 52 6.07 15.40 -1.86
N HIS A 53 6.50 15.15 -3.10
CA HIS A 53 6.58 16.18 -4.16
C HIS A 53 5.59 15.94 -5.32
N GLY A 54 4.88 14.81 -5.29
CA GLY A 54 3.87 14.46 -6.29
C GLY A 54 2.47 15.02 -5.98
N ASN A 55 1.49 14.59 -6.79
CA ASN A 55 0.07 14.95 -6.63
C ASN A 55 -0.65 14.09 -5.56
N GLY A 56 0.09 13.46 -4.67
CA GLY A 56 -0.44 12.61 -3.63
C GLY A 56 -0.41 13.23 -2.24
N GLU A 57 -1.01 12.54 -1.30
CA GLU A 57 -0.93 12.86 0.12
C GLU A 57 -0.41 11.65 0.89
N LEU A 58 0.63 11.88 1.66
CA LEU A 58 1.18 10.89 2.57
C LEU A 58 0.71 11.17 4.00
N PHE A 59 0.16 10.15 4.64
CA PHE A 59 -0.24 10.20 6.04
C PHE A 59 0.49 9.13 6.84
N VAL A 60 0.84 9.46 8.07
CA VAL A 60 1.25 8.49 9.08
C VAL A 60 0.03 7.98 9.84
N ILE A 61 0.02 6.68 10.09
CA ILE A 61 -1.02 6.02 10.88
C ILE A 61 -0.60 6.11 12.34
N VAL A 62 -1.44 6.77 13.14
CA VAL A 62 -1.24 6.85 14.60
C VAL A 62 -2.34 6.05 15.26
N ASP A 63 -1.98 5.04 16.06
CA ASP A 63 -2.91 4.32 16.92
C ASP A 63 -2.53 4.53 18.39
N LYS A 64 -3.51 4.98 19.19
CA LYS A 64 -3.29 5.51 20.54
C LYS A 64 -2.30 6.68 20.51
N LYS A 65 -1.04 6.45 20.88
CA LYS A 65 0.04 7.47 20.85
C LYS A 65 1.17 7.12 19.89
N ASP A 66 1.17 5.88 19.37
CA ASP A 66 2.26 5.33 18.57
C ASP A 66 2.03 5.53 17.07
N THR A 67 3.06 5.86 16.34
CA THR A 67 3.08 5.75 14.88
C THR A 67 3.24 4.28 14.52
N VAL A 68 2.30 3.72 13.75
CA VAL A 68 2.22 2.27 13.48
C VAL A 68 2.16 1.93 12.00
N GLY A 69 2.36 2.90 11.12
CA GLY A 69 2.30 2.67 9.68
C GLY A 69 2.17 3.97 8.89
N PHE A 70 1.88 3.80 7.62
CA PHE A 70 1.59 4.91 6.71
C PHE A 70 0.52 4.52 5.68
N VAL A 71 -0.07 5.52 5.04
CA VAL A 71 -0.91 5.39 3.86
C VAL A 71 -0.58 6.51 2.89
N HIS A 72 -0.40 6.16 1.61
CA HIS A 72 -0.19 7.08 0.51
C HIS A 72 -1.42 7.08 -0.40
N ILE A 73 -2.00 8.25 -0.59
CA ILE A 73 -3.12 8.48 -1.49
C ILE A 73 -2.60 9.25 -2.70
N ASN A 74 -2.88 8.77 -3.89
CA ASN A 74 -2.50 9.43 -5.13
C ASN A 74 -3.74 9.88 -5.90
N TYR A 75 -3.76 11.16 -6.23
CA TYR A 75 -4.82 11.81 -6.98
C TYR A 75 -4.39 11.89 -8.45
N ARG A 76 -4.53 10.75 -9.17
CA ARG A 76 -4.17 10.66 -10.58
C ARG A 76 -5.12 11.51 -11.45
N THR A 77 -4.75 11.72 -12.70
CA THR A 77 -5.63 12.39 -13.66
C THR A 77 -6.93 11.60 -13.88
N GLY A 78 -8.04 12.30 -14.05
CA GLY A 78 -9.36 11.70 -14.17
C GLY A 78 -10.15 11.78 -12.86
N ASN A 79 -11.11 10.87 -12.70
CA ASN A 79 -12.06 10.85 -11.59
C ASN A 79 -11.83 9.69 -10.60
N THR A 80 -10.67 9.03 -10.67
CA THR A 80 -10.31 7.90 -9.80
C THR A 80 -9.13 8.28 -8.90
N ALA A 81 -9.33 8.20 -7.60
CA ALA A 81 -8.26 8.30 -6.62
C ALA A 81 -7.73 6.90 -6.26
N TRP A 82 -6.50 6.83 -5.80
CA TRP A 82 -5.82 5.58 -5.48
C TRP A 82 -5.33 5.62 -4.04
N ILE A 83 -5.71 4.63 -3.25
CA ILE A 83 -4.97 4.29 -2.03
C ILE A 83 -3.83 3.38 -2.50
N GLU A 84 -2.72 4.01 -2.87
CA GLU A 84 -1.65 3.37 -3.65
C GLU A 84 -0.78 2.48 -2.77
N ASP A 85 -0.46 2.96 -1.57
CA ASP A 85 0.36 2.21 -0.63
C ASP A 85 -0.25 2.30 0.78
N ILE A 86 -0.36 1.16 1.44
CA ILE A 86 -0.76 1.06 2.84
C ILE A 86 0.12 0.04 3.55
N TYR A 87 0.69 0.44 4.66
CA TYR A 87 1.51 -0.42 5.50
C TYR A 87 1.17 -0.24 6.97
N VAL A 88 0.99 -1.35 7.67
CA VAL A 88 0.84 -1.41 9.13
C VAL A 88 1.94 -2.30 9.68
N ASP A 89 2.63 -1.82 10.71
CA ASP A 89 3.69 -2.54 11.42
C ASP A 89 3.21 -3.95 11.78
N GLU A 90 4.05 -4.95 11.56
CA GLU A 90 3.69 -6.37 11.65
C GLU A 90 3.06 -6.72 13.00
N THR A 91 3.64 -6.23 14.10
CA THR A 91 3.15 -6.46 15.47
C THR A 91 1.79 -5.81 15.75
N ARG A 92 1.29 -4.98 14.86
CA ARG A 92 0.02 -4.25 14.98
C ARG A 92 -1.05 -4.73 14.00
N ARG A 93 -0.74 -5.75 13.19
CA ARG A 93 -1.70 -6.36 12.25
C ARG A 93 -2.75 -7.19 13.00
N GLY A 94 -3.84 -7.53 12.32
CA GLY A 94 -4.96 -8.30 12.92
C GLY A 94 -5.85 -7.52 13.90
N GLN A 95 -5.55 -6.25 14.18
CA GLN A 95 -6.26 -5.40 15.15
C GLN A 95 -7.29 -4.45 14.50
N GLY A 96 -7.64 -4.69 13.23
CA GLY A 96 -8.58 -3.86 12.47
C GLY A 96 -8.06 -2.46 12.10
N ILE A 97 -6.73 -2.21 12.27
CA ILE A 97 -6.14 -0.90 11.96
C ILE A 97 -6.27 -0.58 10.46
N ALA A 98 -5.93 -1.52 9.57
CA ALA A 98 -6.04 -1.30 8.13
C ALA A 98 -7.48 -1.00 7.69
N THR A 99 -8.47 -1.69 8.24
CA THR A 99 -9.90 -1.41 8.01
C THR A 99 -10.24 0.04 8.32
N ARG A 100 -9.83 0.52 9.50
CA ARG A 100 -10.08 1.92 9.91
C ARG A 100 -9.34 2.92 9.06
N VAL A 101 -8.09 2.61 8.68
CA VAL A 101 -7.24 3.48 7.85
C VAL A 101 -7.83 3.65 6.46
N ILE A 102 -8.30 2.57 5.83
CA ILE A 102 -8.95 2.64 4.52
C ILE A 102 -10.19 3.53 4.59
N GLY A 103 -11.08 3.34 5.56
CA GLY A 103 -12.24 4.21 5.75
C GLY A 103 -11.86 5.70 5.94
N LEU A 104 -10.83 5.99 6.74
CA LEU A 104 -10.33 7.36 6.91
C LEU A 104 -9.72 7.93 5.62
N ALA A 105 -9.06 7.10 4.80
CA ALA A 105 -8.54 7.49 3.50
C ALA A 105 -9.67 7.77 2.50
N GLU A 106 -10.71 6.92 2.49
CA GLU A 106 -11.92 7.14 1.71
C GLU A 106 -12.59 8.47 2.05
N ASP A 107 -12.73 8.80 3.35
CA ASP A 107 -13.30 10.06 3.80
C ASP A 107 -12.46 11.26 3.32
N LYS A 108 -11.12 11.11 3.32
CA LYS A 108 -10.22 12.11 2.74
C LYS A 108 -10.47 12.29 1.26
N ILE A 109 -10.52 11.21 0.50
CA ILE A 109 -10.76 11.24 -0.95
C ILE A 109 -12.14 11.86 -1.24
N LYS A 110 -13.19 11.47 -0.52
CA LYS A 110 -14.54 12.02 -0.67
C LYS A 110 -14.62 13.53 -0.40
N SER A 111 -13.72 14.06 0.44
CA SER A 111 -13.64 15.51 0.68
C SER A 111 -13.06 16.30 -0.50
N HIS A 112 -12.40 15.62 -1.45
CA HIS A 112 -11.90 16.21 -2.69
C HIS A 112 -12.97 16.10 -3.79
N ARG A 113 -13.39 17.23 -4.32
CA ARG A 113 -14.40 17.24 -5.41
C ARG A 113 -13.83 16.63 -6.69
N GLY A 114 -14.66 15.87 -7.42
CA GLY A 114 -14.32 15.33 -8.74
C GLY A 114 -13.93 13.86 -8.76
N TYR A 115 -13.66 13.23 -7.60
CA TYR A 115 -13.39 11.80 -7.54
C TYR A 115 -14.69 11.01 -7.34
N THR A 116 -14.94 10.03 -8.20
CA THR A 116 -16.14 9.18 -8.20
C THR A 116 -15.83 7.71 -7.91
N SER A 117 -14.54 7.36 -7.95
CA SER A 117 -14.08 6.00 -7.66
C SER A 117 -12.76 5.99 -6.90
N ILE A 118 -12.54 4.91 -6.17
CA ILE A 118 -11.33 4.66 -5.40
C ILE A 118 -10.79 3.29 -5.80
N CYS A 119 -9.50 3.22 -6.13
CA CYS A 119 -8.81 1.99 -6.44
C CYS A 119 -7.78 1.63 -5.37
N LEU A 120 -7.58 0.34 -5.20
CA LEU A 120 -6.51 -0.29 -4.43
C LEU A 120 -5.84 -1.36 -5.29
N GLU A 121 -4.54 -1.53 -5.12
CA GLU A 121 -3.80 -2.61 -5.74
C GLU A 121 -3.27 -3.59 -4.69
N ALA A 122 -3.27 -4.87 -5.01
CA ALA A 122 -2.63 -5.90 -4.21
C ALA A 122 -2.07 -6.99 -5.11
N SER A 123 -0.95 -7.60 -4.69
CA SER A 123 -0.50 -8.84 -5.30
C SER A 123 -1.56 -9.93 -5.16
N PRO A 124 -1.77 -10.80 -6.17
CA PRO A 124 -2.65 -11.97 -6.07
C PRO A 124 -2.30 -12.88 -4.88
N ASP A 125 -1.04 -12.93 -4.48
CA ASP A 125 -0.57 -13.70 -3.32
C ASP A 125 -0.93 -13.05 -1.97
N ASN A 126 -1.29 -11.77 -1.96
CA ASN A 126 -1.73 -11.07 -0.76
C ASN A 126 -3.22 -11.30 -0.48
N LYS A 127 -3.57 -12.58 -0.25
CA LYS A 127 -4.96 -13.01 0.00
C LYS A 127 -5.62 -12.25 1.16
N ALA A 128 -4.84 -11.88 2.17
CA ALA A 128 -5.34 -11.12 3.32
C ALA A 128 -5.79 -9.70 2.92
N ALA A 129 -5.01 -9.00 2.09
CA ALA A 129 -5.40 -7.69 1.58
C ALA A 129 -6.62 -7.79 0.66
N LEU A 130 -6.64 -8.75 -0.27
CA LEU A 130 -7.76 -8.96 -1.18
C LEU A 130 -9.06 -9.27 -0.42
N ALA A 131 -9.01 -10.13 0.59
CA ALA A 131 -10.18 -10.43 1.44
C ALA A 131 -10.65 -9.19 2.21
N LEU A 132 -9.73 -8.36 2.71
CA LEU A 132 -10.07 -7.10 3.37
C LEU A 132 -10.74 -6.13 2.40
N TYR A 133 -10.19 -5.95 1.20
CA TYR A 133 -10.74 -5.04 0.19
C TYR A 133 -12.14 -5.47 -0.25
N HIS A 134 -12.33 -6.75 -0.51
CA HIS A 134 -13.65 -7.30 -0.83
C HIS A 134 -14.65 -7.02 0.30
N LYS A 135 -14.28 -7.25 1.56
CA LYS A 135 -15.12 -6.95 2.73
C LYS A 135 -15.49 -5.47 2.84
N LEU A 136 -14.64 -4.58 2.36
CA LEU A 136 -14.86 -3.13 2.35
C LEU A 136 -15.63 -2.63 1.12
N GLY A 137 -16.05 -3.54 0.22
CA GLY A 137 -16.86 -3.19 -0.94
C GLY A 137 -16.06 -2.92 -2.22
N TYR A 138 -14.76 -3.22 -2.25
CA TYR A 138 -13.97 -3.18 -3.47
C TYR A 138 -14.20 -4.49 -4.25
N VAL A 139 -15.26 -4.52 -5.02
CA VAL A 139 -15.76 -5.74 -5.70
C VAL A 139 -15.62 -5.68 -7.23
N THR A 140 -15.30 -4.50 -7.77
CA THR A 140 -15.12 -4.33 -9.22
C THR A 140 -13.65 -4.47 -9.56
N LEU A 141 -13.33 -5.41 -10.44
CA LEU A 141 -11.99 -5.56 -10.99
C LEU A 141 -11.74 -4.49 -12.05
N GLY A 142 -10.74 -3.63 -11.84
CA GLY A 142 -10.40 -2.53 -12.74
C GLY A 142 -9.46 -2.97 -13.86
N MET A 143 -8.22 -3.27 -13.52
CA MET A 143 -7.18 -3.69 -14.47
C MET A 143 -6.45 -4.93 -13.97
N ILE A 144 -5.97 -5.73 -14.91
CA ILE A 144 -5.12 -6.89 -14.65
C ILE A 144 -3.75 -6.60 -15.26
N THR A 145 -2.70 -6.73 -14.48
CA THR A 145 -1.32 -6.69 -14.96
C THR A 145 -0.83 -8.12 -15.15
N VAL A 146 -0.45 -8.46 -16.38
CA VAL A 146 0.21 -9.72 -16.68
C VAL A 146 1.70 -9.47 -16.90
N ARG A 147 2.55 -10.37 -16.37
CA ARG A 147 4.01 -10.23 -16.42
C ARG A 147 4.63 -11.47 -17.05
N LYS A 148 5.59 -11.25 -17.92
CA LYS A 148 6.45 -12.30 -18.48
C LYS A 148 7.87 -12.11 -17.96
N GLU A 149 8.43 -13.14 -17.37
CA GLU A 149 9.85 -13.16 -17.02
C GLU A 149 10.70 -13.38 -18.28
N ILE A 150 11.66 -12.48 -18.54
CA ILE A 150 12.57 -12.58 -19.68
C ILE A 150 13.85 -13.35 -19.37
N TYR A 151 14.16 -13.53 -18.08
CA TYR A 151 15.23 -14.40 -17.60
C TYR A 151 14.63 -15.54 -16.79
N LYS A 152 15.21 -16.75 -16.87
CA LYS A 152 14.75 -17.89 -16.08
C LYS A 152 14.79 -17.52 -14.58
N ASN A 153 13.62 -17.52 -13.97
CA ASN A 153 13.46 -17.45 -12.54
C ASN A 153 12.86 -18.78 -12.09
N ASP A 154 13.49 -19.47 -11.15
CA ASP A 154 13.06 -20.82 -10.72
C ASP A 154 11.75 -20.83 -9.92
N LYS A 155 11.14 -19.68 -9.72
CA LYS A 155 9.84 -19.54 -9.05
C LYS A 155 8.76 -19.15 -10.06
N LYS A 156 8.03 -20.14 -10.53
CA LYS A 156 6.77 -19.93 -11.26
C LYS A 156 5.65 -19.67 -10.24
N ASN A 157 5.14 -18.46 -10.22
CA ASN A 157 3.82 -18.21 -9.65
C ASN A 157 2.82 -18.32 -10.80
N GLU A 158 2.31 -19.51 -11.00
CA GLU A 158 1.17 -19.75 -11.90
C GLU A 158 -0.07 -19.25 -11.17
N THR A 159 -0.77 -18.31 -11.78
CA THR A 159 -2.01 -17.77 -11.23
C THR A 159 -3.13 -18.17 -12.17
N GLU A 160 -4.07 -18.95 -11.68
CA GLU A 160 -5.31 -19.25 -12.40
C GLU A 160 -6.19 -18.00 -12.38
N LEU A 161 -6.50 -17.46 -13.55
CA LEU A 161 -7.38 -16.33 -13.73
C LEU A 161 -8.59 -16.77 -14.57
N PHE A 162 -9.78 -16.67 -13.99
CA PHE A 162 -11.05 -16.98 -14.66
C PHE A 162 -11.18 -18.43 -15.19
N GLY A 163 -10.55 -19.40 -14.51
CA GLY A 163 -10.61 -20.81 -14.93
C GLY A 163 -9.80 -21.12 -16.19
N THR A 164 -8.90 -20.24 -16.56
CA THR A 164 -7.88 -20.46 -17.60
C THR A 164 -6.51 -20.44 -16.98
N ASP A 165 -5.74 -21.49 -17.24
CA ASP A 165 -4.29 -21.51 -16.97
C ASP A 165 -3.64 -20.45 -17.88
N LEU A 166 -3.09 -19.39 -17.29
CA LEU A 166 -2.30 -18.39 -17.99
C LEU A 166 -0.82 -18.74 -17.91
#